data_69720a9358f5a7dc89f1b5ebcc42bf6e
#
_entry.id   69720a9358f5a7dc89f1b5ebcc42bf6e
#
_cell.length_a   1.000
_cell.length_b   1.000
_cell.length_c   1.000
_cell.angle_alpha   90.00
_cell.angle_beta   90.00
_cell.angle_gamma   90.00
#
_symmetry.space_group_name_H-M   'P 1'
#
loop_
_entity.id
_entity.type
_entity.pdbx_description
1 polymer ?
#
loop_
_entity_poly.entity_id
_entity_poly.type
_entity_poly.pdbx_seq_one_letter_code
_entity_poly.pdbx_strand_id
1 'polypeptide(L)'
;ILEPFGKDNPRPVFADKKIRIRRMWTIGKNNDALKFEFITKNNNIVYGIRFRDRDQVVQYLEEKFGKSQVEAAFLGKANTIELAIIYNPEINSFRGVDSVQFIVEHYQ
;
A
#
# COMPACT_ATOMS: atom_id res chain seq x y z
N ILE A 1 -4.15 -3.80 -22.48
CA ILE A 1 -3.79 -3.89 -21.17
C ILE A 1 -4.86 -3.94 -20.20
N LEU A 2 -5.80 -3.13 -20.34
CA LEU A 2 -6.84 -3.06 -19.37
C LEU A 2 -8.06 -3.83 -19.75
N GLU A 3 -8.00 -4.52 -20.79
CA GLU A 3 -9.06 -5.26 -21.32
C GLU A 3 -9.70 -6.20 -20.39
N PRO A 4 -8.95 -6.89 -19.57
CA PRO A 4 -9.59 -7.90 -18.74
C PRO A 4 -10.58 -7.34 -17.75
N PHE A 5 -10.42 -6.11 -17.38
CA PHE A 5 -11.25 -5.60 -16.43
C PHE A 5 -12.64 -5.45 -16.91
N GLY A 6 -12.86 -5.09 -18.05
CA GLY A 6 -14.15 -4.85 -18.55
C GLY A 6 -14.96 -6.09 -18.73
N LYS A 7 -14.30 -7.22 -18.72
CA LYS A 7 -14.95 -8.46 -18.95
C LYS A 7 -15.25 -9.20 -17.70
N ASP A 8 -14.20 -9.62 -17.03
CA ASP A 8 -14.32 -10.52 -15.90
C ASP A 8 -14.11 -9.83 -14.59
N ASN A 9 -13.50 -8.68 -14.62
CA ASN A 9 -13.19 -7.95 -13.40
C ASN A 9 -13.56 -6.51 -13.59
N PRO A 10 -14.76 -6.14 -13.27
CA PRO A 10 -15.25 -4.79 -13.50
C PRO A 10 -14.66 -3.74 -12.57
N ARG A 11 -13.92 -4.13 -11.57
CA ARG A 11 -13.38 -3.13 -10.63
C ARG A 11 -12.28 -2.32 -11.28
N PRO A 12 -12.32 -1.00 -11.16
CA PRO A 12 -11.27 -0.16 -11.73
C PRO A 12 -9.96 -0.35 -10.97
N VAL A 13 -8.87 -0.13 -11.68
CA VAL A 13 -7.54 -0.17 -11.10
C VAL A 13 -6.91 1.18 -11.35
N PHE A 14 -6.28 1.71 -10.33
CA PHE A 14 -5.66 3.03 -10.41
C PHE A 14 -4.15 2.90 -10.18
N ALA A 15 -3.42 3.88 -10.66
CA ALA A 15 -1.98 3.92 -10.48
C ALA A 15 -1.58 5.25 -9.85
N ASP A 16 -0.65 5.21 -8.92
CA ASP A 16 -0.05 6.41 -8.36
C ASP A 16 1.46 6.23 -8.46
N LYS A 17 2.14 7.13 -9.15
CA LYS A 17 3.55 7.00 -9.43
C LYS A 17 4.45 7.45 -8.31
N LYS A 18 3.93 8.27 -7.41
CA LYS A 18 4.73 8.81 -6.31
C LYS A 18 3.91 8.87 -5.05
N ILE A 19 3.85 7.76 -4.36
CA ILE A 19 3.18 7.73 -3.08
C ILE A 19 4.22 7.40 -2.02
N ARG A 20 4.20 8.11 -0.91
CA ARG A 20 5.18 7.92 0.15
C ARG A 20 4.57 7.07 1.24
N ILE A 21 5.41 6.30 1.93
CA ILE A 21 4.98 5.52 3.08
C ILE A 21 5.28 6.33 4.33
N ARG A 22 4.24 6.71 5.05
CA ARG A 22 4.39 7.36 6.33
C ARG A 22 4.65 6.33 7.41
N ARG A 23 3.95 5.21 7.35
CA ARG A 23 4.04 4.15 8.34
C ARG A 23 3.56 2.85 7.74
N MET A 24 4.06 1.75 8.22
CA MET A 24 3.55 0.44 7.83
C MET A 24 3.67 -0.53 8.99
N TRP A 25 2.85 -1.57 8.97
CA TRP A 25 2.89 -2.59 10.01
C TRP A 25 2.37 -3.91 9.45
N THR A 26 2.75 -4.98 10.12
CA THR A 26 2.35 -6.33 9.72
C THR A 26 1.00 -6.65 10.32
N ILE A 27 0.14 -7.27 9.52
CA ILE A 27 -1.18 -7.71 9.96
C ILE A 27 -1.43 -9.14 9.48
N GLY A 28 -2.54 -9.70 9.91
CA GLY A 28 -2.97 -11.03 9.49
C GLY A 28 -2.50 -12.12 10.44
N LYS A 29 -3.17 -13.26 10.37
CA LYS A 29 -2.87 -14.38 11.27
C LYS A 29 -1.48 -14.93 11.09
N ASN A 30 -1.00 -14.96 9.87
CA ASN A 30 0.31 -15.52 9.54
C ASN A 30 1.38 -14.45 9.37
N ASN A 31 1.06 -13.20 9.68
CA ASN A 31 1.98 -12.07 9.53
C ASN A 31 2.52 -11.94 8.10
N ASP A 32 1.70 -12.25 7.12
CA ASP A 32 2.10 -12.18 5.72
C ASP A 32 1.45 -11.05 4.95
N ALA A 33 0.77 -10.16 5.64
CA ALA A 33 0.16 -8.98 5.05
C ALA A 33 0.75 -7.72 5.67
N LEU A 34 0.75 -6.64 4.89
CA LEU A 34 1.21 -5.33 5.36
C LEU A 34 0.10 -4.33 5.21
N LYS A 35 -0.05 -3.50 6.20
CA LYS A 35 -0.91 -2.34 6.11
C LYS A 35 -0.04 -1.09 6.08
N PHE A 36 -0.46 -0.10 5.28
CA PHE A 36 0.32 1.11 5.07
C PHE A 36 -0.50 2.35 5.39
N GLU A 37 0.18 3.35 5.90
CA GLU A 37 -0.31 4.71 5.87
C GLU A 37 0.47 5.41 4.80
N PHE A 38 -0.17 5.73 3.69
CA PHE A 38 0.47 6.40 2.58
C PHE A 38 0.21 7.90 2.63
N ILE A 39 1.14 8.67 2.10
CA ILE A 39 0.96 10.10 1.90
C ILE A 39 0.97 10.34 0.40
N THR A 40 -0.12 10.89 -0.12
CA THR A 40 -0.21 11.23 -1.53
C THR A 40 0.57 12.51 -1.82
N LYS A 41 0.77 12.81 -3.09
CA LYS A 41 1.47 14.03 -3.46
C LYS A 41 0.74 15.31 -3.04
N ASN A 42 -0.54 15.20 -2.72
CA ASN A 42 -1.31 16.33 -2.19
C ASN A 42 -1.28 16.38 -0.66
N ASN A 43 -0.41 15.60 -0.03
CA ASN A 43 -0.29 15.51 1.41
C ASN A 43 -1.51 14.95 2.12
N ASN A 44 -2.28 14.15 1.42
CA ASN A 44 -3.41 13.46 2.03
C ASN A 44 -2.97 12.07 2.50
N ILE A 45 -3.49 11.66 3.64
CA ILE A 45 -3.17 10.33 4.16
C ILE A 45 -4.24 9.36 3.69
N VAL A 46 -3.80 8.26 3.09
CA VAL A 46 -4.68 7.18 2.69
C VAL A 46 -4.13 5.88 3.23
N TYR A 47 -5.01 4.92 3.45
CA TYR A 47 -4.61 3.63 3.97
C TYR A 47 -4.53 2.63 2.83
N GLY A 48 -3.52 1.77 2.87
CA GLY A 48 -3.37 0.72 1.89
C GLY A 48 -3.10 -0.60 2.56
N ILE A 49 -3.32 -1.67 1.84
CA ILE A 49 -3.07 -3.01 2.34
C ILE A 49 -2.56 -3.87 1.21
N ARG A 50 -1.59 -4.70 1.52
CA ARG A 50 -1.11 -5.76 0.65
C ARG A 50 -1.32 -7.06 1.39
N PHE A 51 -2.18 -7.92 0.86
CA PHE A 51 -2.65 -9.10 1.60
C PHE A 51 -1.65 -10.26 1.64
N ARG A 52 -0.56 -10.17 0.90
CA ARG A 52 0.40 -11.28 0.80
C ARG A 52 1.79 -10.74 0.54
N ASP A 53 2.76 -11.64 0.53
CA ASP A 53 4.13 -11.32 0.13
C ASP A 53 4.81 -10.31 1.05
N ARG A 54 4.46 -10.33 2.32
CA ARG A 54 5.03 -9.38 3.27
C ARG A 54 6.55 -9.36 3.22
N ASP A 55 7.17 -10.54 3.26
CA ASP A 55 8.62 -10.61 3.29
C ASP A 55 9.24 -10.12 1.99
N GLN A 56 8.58 -10.40 0.88
CA GLN A 56 9.06 -9.93 -0.42
C GLN A 56 8.97 -8.42 -0.55
N VAL A 57 7.88 -7.83 -0.06
CA VAL A 57 7.72 -6.39 -0.07
C VAL A 57 8.80 -5.73 0.79
N VAL A 58 8.99 -6.24 2.00
CA VAL A 58 9.98 -5.70 2.91
C VAL A 58 11.38 -5.81 2.30
N GLN A 59 11.70 -6.95 1.73
CA GLN A 59 13.00 -7.15 1.09
C GLN A 59 13.22 -6.18 -0.06
N TYR A 60 12.20 -5.99 -0.89
CA TYR A 60 12.28 -5.05 -2.00
C TYR A 60 12.57 -3.63 -1.51
N LEU A 61 11.87 -3.21 -0.46
CA LEU A 61 12.06 -1.88 0.09
C LEU A 61 13.44 -1.73 0.74
N GLU A 62 13.90 -2.76 1.40
CA GLU A 62 15.25 -2.74 2.00
C GLU A 62 16.33 -2.64 0.95
N GLU A 63 16.17 -3.31 -0.16
CA GLU A 63 17.14 -3.26 -1.25
C GLU A 63 17.13 -1.92 -1.95
N LYS A 64 15.98 -1.30 -2.05
CA LYS A 64 15.85 -0.04 -2.77
C LYS A 64 16.18 1.17 -1.91
N PHE A 65 15.75 1.16 -0.66
CA PHE A 65 15.87 2.33 0.22
C PHE A 65 16.78 2.11 1.41
N GLY A 66 17.10 0.88 1.75
CA GLY A 66 17.93 0.55 2.90
C GLY A 66 17.12 0.12 4.10
N LYS A 67 17.74 -0.70 4.93
CA LYS A 67 17.07 -1.23 6.12
C LYS A 67 16.65 -0.16 7.10
N SER A 68 17.46 0.90 7.22
CA SER A 68 17.14 1.95 8.17
C SER A 68 15.87 2.70 7.80
N GLN A 69 15.62 2.87 6.50
CA GLN A 69 14.39 3.53 6.06
C GLN A 69 13.17 2.66 6.30
N VAL A 70 13.31 1.37 6.06
CA VAL A 70 12.21 0.43 6.30
C VAL A 70 11.90 0.35 7.79
N GLU A 71 12.93 0.30 8.63
CA GLU A 71 12.74 0.30 10.07
C GLU A 71 12.04 1.57 10.53
N ALA A 72 12.43 2.72 9.98
CA ALA A 72 11.78 3.98 10.31
C ALA A 72 10.29 3.94 9.97
N ALA A 73 9.93 3.36 8.82
CA ALA A 73 8.54 3.23 8.42
C ALA A 73 7.77 2.34 9.40
N PHE A 74 8.36 1.22 9.83
CA PHE A 74 7.70 0.37 10.82
C PHE A 74 7.52 1.07 12.17
N LEU A 75 8.40 1.98 12.50
CA LEU A 75 8.31 2.73 13.74
C LEU A 75 7.48 4.01 13.63
N GLY A 76 6.99 4.31 12.44
CA GLY A 76 6.23 5.53 12.22
C GLY A 76 7.08 6.78 12.21
N LYS A 77 8.37 6.64 11.91
CA LYS A 77 9.30 7.77 11.87
C LYS A 77 9.50 8.25 10.44
N ALA A 78 10.03 9.44 10.30
CA ALA A 78 10.32 10.02 9.00
C ALA A 78 11.24 9.11 8.19
N ASN A 79 10.91 8.95 6.91
CA ASN A 79 11.68 8.11 6.00
C ASN A 79 11.55 8.66 4.59
N THR A 80 12.31 8.08 3.66
CA THR A 80 12.34 8.55 2.28
C THR A 80 11.70 7.55 1.31
N ILE A 81 10.94 6.59 1.81
CA ILE A 81 10.37 5.56 0.96
C ILE A 81 9.27 6.14 0.10
N GLU A 82 9.40 5.95 -1.21
CA GLU A 82 8.45 6.43 -2.19
C GLU A 82 8.25 5.33 -3.22
N LEU A 83 7.00 5.03 -3.54
CA LEU A 83 6.67 3.92 -4.43
C LEU A 83 5.74 4.36 -5.53
N ALA A 84 5.79 3.63 -6.61
CA ALA A 84 4.71 3.61 -7.58
C ALA A 84 3.85 2.39 -7.25
N ILE A 85 2.55 2.57 -7.17
CA ILE A 85 1.65 1.46 -6.88
C ILE A 85 0.51 1.41 -7.89
N ILE A 86 0.03 0.20 -8.10
CA ILE A 86 -1.22 -0.04 -8.81
C ILE A 86 -2.15 -0.63 -7.78
N TYR A 87 -3.32 -0.07 -7.63
CA TYR A 87 -4.21 -0.43 -6.54
C TYR A 87 -5.67 -0.40 -6.95
N ASN A 88 -6.48 -1.14 -6.20
CA ASN A 88 -7.93 -1.07 -6.27
C ASN A 88 -8.42 -0.33 -5.04
N PRO A 89 -9.21 0.73 -5.19
CA PRO A 89 -9.82 1.33 -4.02
C PRO A 89 -10.98 0.45 -3.55
N GLU A 90 -11.09 0.29 -2.26
CA GLU A 90 -12.16 -0.48 -1.66
C GLU A 90 -12.78 0.35 -0.55
N ILE A 91 -14.10 0.33 -0.46
CA ILE A 91 -14.81 1.07 0.57
C ILE A 91 -15.13 0.12 1.70
N ASN A 92 -14.67 0.45 2.89
CA ASN A 92 -15.01 -0.26 4.10
C ASN A 92 -16.02 0.54 4.87
N SER A 93 -17.13 -0.09 5.23
CA SER A 93 -18.14 0.54 6.08
C SER A 93 -18.10 -0.11 7.43
N PHE A 94 -17.92 0.69 8.46
CA PHE A 94 -17.91 0.21 9.82
C PHE A 94 -18.65 1.20 10.70
N ARG A 95 -19.70 0.74 11.37
CA ARG A 95 -20.54 1.54 12.25
C ARG A 95 -21.06 2.81 11.57
N GLY A 96 -21.44 2.66 10.30
CA GLY A 96 -21.99 3.78 9.54
C GLY A 96 -20.96 4.76 9.01
N VAL A 97 -19.68 4.48 9.17
CA VAL A 97 -18.61 5.33 8.64
C VAL A 97 -17.94 4.60 7.49
N ASP A 98 -17.88 5.25 6.34
CA ASP A 98 -17.21 4.72 5.17
C ASP A 98 -15.80 5.24 5.11
N SER A 99 -14.86 4.37 4.80
CA SER A 99 -13.48 4.76 4.57
C SER A 99 -12.96 4.06 3.32
N VAL A 100 -12.03 4.70 2.62
CA VAL A 100 -11.43 4.15 1.43
C VAL A 100 -10.09 3.53 1.80
N GLN A 101 -9.85 2.33 1.30
CA GLN A 101 -8.62 1.60 1.51
C GLN A 101 -8.09 1.18 0.15
N PHE A 102 -6.80 1.34 -0.08
CA PHE A 102 -6.18 0.96 -1.34
C PHE A 102 -5.65 -0.46 -1.23
N ILE A 103 -6.18 -1.36 -2.06
CA ILE A 103 -5.65 -2.71 -2.12
C ILE A 103 -4.50 -2.69 -3.12
N VAL A 104 -3.28 -2.83 -2.64
CA VAL A 104 -2.09 -2.72 -3.48
C VAL A 104 -1.93 -4.00 -4.28
N GLU A 105 -2.06 -3.88 -5.60
CA GLU A 105 -1.92 -5.02 -6.50
C GLU A 105 -0.49 -5.18 -6.98
N HIS A 106 0.17 -4.07 -7.30
CA HIS A 106 1.56 -4.07 -7.73
C HIS A 106 2.26 -2.86 -7.14
N TYR A 107 3.56 -2.98 -6.97
CA TYR A 107 4.39 -1.90 -6.44
C TYR A 107 5.74 -1.91 -7.15
N GLN A 108 6.36 -0.74 -7.17
CA GLN A 108 7.65 -0.62 -7.82
C GLN A 108 8.50 0.49 -7.20
#